data_afc864adbd917ae1e748b2fb425335d4
#
_entry.id   afc864adbd917ae1e748b2fb425335d4
#
_cell.length_a   1.000
_cell.length_b   1.000
_cell.length_c   1.000
_cell.angle_alpha   90.00
_cell.angle_beta   90.00
_cell.angle_gamma   90.00
#
_symmetry.space_group_name_H-M   'P 1'
#
loop_
_entity.id
_entity.type
_entity.pdbx_description
1 polymer ?
#
loop_
_entity_poly.entity_id
_entity_poly.type
_entity_poly.pdbx_seq_one_letter_code
_entity_poly.pdbx_strand_id
1 'polypeptide(L)'
;MLGAAGLGDIGQLFPDTGKEFHGADSLEMLRRVAKMVDDAGWTLANADCTVIIDQPQIAPVKDEMESNLSDAAGGTVTVCGKRTEGIGALGRGEGVVAIAVALLETK
;
A
#
# COMPACT_ATOMS: atom_id res chain seq x y z
N MET A 1 4.65 5.52 -3.90
CA MET A 1 5.11 6.76 -3.25
C MET A 1 6.62 6.94 -3.39
N LEU A 2 7.42 5.99 -2.91
CA LEU A 2 8.88 6.10 -2.98
C LEU A 2 9.39 6.30 -4.41
N GLY A 3 8.90 5.50 -5.36
CA GLY A 3 9.32 5.62 -6.75
C GLY A 3 8.99 6.97 -7.36
N ALA A 4 7.80 7.50 -7.09
CA ALA A 4 7.37 8.80 -7.59
C ALA A 4 8.22 9.95 -7.00
N ALA A 5 8.70 9.80 -5.77
CA ALA A 5 9.56 10.77 -5.12
C ALA A 5 11.05 10.60 -5.46
N GLY A 6 11.40 9.56 -6.23
CA GLY A 6 12.79 9.28 -6.59
C GLY A 6 13.64 8.72 -5.45
N LEU A 7 13.00 8.10 -4.45
CA LEU A 7 13.67 7.61 -3.25
C LEU A 7 14.01 6.12 -3.27
N GLY A 8 13.83 5.46 -4.42
CA GLY A 8 14.11 4.04 -4.55
C GLY A 8 12.87 3.18 -4.30
N ASP A 9 13.06 2.01 -3.75
CA ASP A 9 11.97 1.08 -3.48
C ASP A 9 12.01 0.60 -2.02
N ILE A 10 10.92 -0.06 -1.61
CA ILE A 10 10.75 -0.50 -0.23
C ILE A 10 11.78 -1.56 0.18
N GLY A 11 12.20 -2.41 -0.75
CA GLY A 11 13.21 -3.43 -0.47
C GLY A 11 14.58 -2.86 -0.17
N GLN A 12 14.92 -1.71 -0.76
CA GLN A 12 16.17 -1.01 -0.49
C GLN A 12 16.18 -0.35 0.88
N LEU A 13 15.02 0.18 1.31
CA LEU A 13 14.90 0.92 2.56
C LEU A 13 14.59 0.03 3.76
N PHE A 14 13.92 -1.09 3.52
CA PHE A 14 13.52 -2.06 4.55
C PHE A 14 13.91 -3.47 4.08
N PRO A 15 15.22 -3.79 4.07
CA PRO A 15 15.66 -5.10 3.56
C PRO A 15 15.16 -6.25 4.45
N ASP A 16 14.75 -7.35 3.81
CA ASP A 16 14.25 -8.54 4.49
C ASP A 16 15.25 -9.14 5.46
N THR A 17 16.55 -8.91 5.22
CA THR A 17 17.63 -9.39 6.08
C THR A 17 17.76 -8.62 7.37
N GLY A 18 17.10 -7.46 7.48
CA GLY A 18 17.10 -6.66 8.70
C GLY A 18 16.21 -7.26 9.76
N LYS A 19 16.77 -7.67 10.89
CA LYS A 19 16.01 -8.22 12.01
C LYS A 19 14.97 -7.24 12.55
N GLU A 20 15.28 -5.96 12.48
CA GLU A 20 14.44 -4.86 12.95
C GLU A 20 13.05 -4.86 12.27
N PHE A 21 13.01 -5.27 10.99
CA PHE A 21 11.78 -5.25 10.21
C PHE A 21 11.14 -6.62 10.03
N HIS A 22 11.68 -7.65 10.66
CA HIS A 22 11.10 -8.99 10.58
C HIS A 22 9.76 -9.01 11.31
N GLY A 23 8.68 -9.31 10.60
CA GLY A 23 7.34 -9.28 11.15
C GLY A 23 6.78 -7.87 11.40
N ALA A 24 7.40 -6.84 10.82
CA ALA A 24 6.95 -5.47 10.99
C ALA A 24 5.53 -5.24 10.47
N ASP A 25 4.78 -4.39 11.16
CA ASP A 25 3.45 -3.94 10.74
C ASP A 25 3.57 -3.13 9.43
N SER A 26 2.84 -3.53 8.41
CA SER A 26 2.83 -2.86 7.11
C SER A 26 2.37 -1.41 7.19
N LEU A 27 1.43 -1.10 8.09
CA LEU A 27 0.98 0.28 8.29
C LEU A 27 2.09 1.15 8.88
N GLU A 28 2.90 0.59 9.79
CA GLU A 28 4.05 1.30 10.34
C GLU A 28 5.10 1.56 9.26
N MET A 29 5.34 0.59 8.39
CA MET A 29 6.24 0.79 7.25
C MET A 29 5.72 1.88 6.33
N LEU A 30 4.41 1.93 6.07
CA LEU A 30 3.80 2.98 5.26
C LEU A 30 3.95 4.36 5.92
N ARG A 31 3.80 4.46 7.24
CA ARG A 31 4.02 5.72 7.97
C ARG A 31 5.46 6.22 7.79
N ARG A 32 6.43 5.32 7.87
CA ARG A 32 7.85 5.66 7.66
C ARG A 32 8.10 6.13 6.23
N VAL A 33 7.53 5.44 5.25
CA VAL A 33 7.61 5.85 3.85
C VAL A 33 6.99 7.22 3.64
N ALA A 34 5.82 7.46 4.22
CA ALA A 34 5.14 8.76 4.13
C ALA A 34 5.99 9.89 4.70
N LYS A 35 6.64 9.65 5.84
CA LYS A 35 7.55 10.62 6.43
C LYS A 35 8.74 10.92 5.53
N MET A 36 9.33 9.90 4.92
CA MET A 36 10.45 10.10 4.00
C MET A 36 10.05 10.92 2.78
N VAL A 37 8.87 10.66 2.23
CA VAL A 37 8.32 11.40 1.11
C VAL A 37 8.08 12.87 1.50
N ASP A 38 7.50 13.08 2.68
CA ASP A 38 7.27 14.42 3.24
C ASP A 38 8.59 15.18 3.43
N ASP A 39 9.58 14.54 4.05
CA ASP A 39 10.91 15.13 4.28
C ASP A 39 11.62 15.47 2.97
N ALA A 40 11.31 14.75 1.89
CA ALA A 40 11.86 15.03 0.56
C ALA A 40 11.14 16.17 -0.20
N GLY A 41 10.13 16.77 0.41
CA GLY A 41 9.42 17.92 -0.17
C GLY A 41 8.18 17.57 -0.97
N TRP A 42 7.63 16.38 -0.79
CA TRP A 42 6.43 15.93 -1.51
C TRP A 42 5.27 15.71 -0.54
N THR A 43 4.06 15.83 -1.06
CA THR A 43 2.85 15.47 -0.33
C THR A 43 2.00 14.52 -1.18
N LEU A 44 1.32 13.58 -0.53
CA LEU A 44 0.41 12.68 -1.23
C LEU A 44 -0.90 13.38 -1.51
N ALA A 45 -1.21 13.59 -2.79
CA ALA A 45 -2.51 14.12 -3.19
C ALA A 45 -3.59 13.05 -3.05
N ASN A 46 -3.34 11.89 -3.64
CA ASN A 46 -4.21 10.71 -3.47
C ASN A 46 -3.48 9.44 -3.90
N ALA A 47 -4.03 8.32 -3.50
CA ALA A 47 -3.64 7.00 -4.01
C ALA A 47 -4.89 6.16 -4.25
N ASP A 48 -4.85 5.33 -5.28
CA ASP A 48 -5.91 4.38 -5.58
C ASP A 48 -5.31 2.98 -5.56
N CYS A 49 -5.88 2.12 -4.73
CA CYS A 49 -5.41 0.74 -4.55
C CYS A 49 -6.43 -0.24 -5.08
N THR A 50 -5.98 -1.20 -5.87
CA THR A 50 -6.80 -2.31 -6.33
C THR A 50 -6.26 -3.59 -5.71
N VAL A 51 -7.13 -4.33 -5.00
CA VAL A 51 -6.78 -5.62 -4.39
C VAL A 51 -7.52 -6.72 -5.12
N ILE A 52 -6.78 -7.68 -5.66
CA ILE A 52 -7.35 -8.82 -6.37
C ILE A 52 -7.32 -10.01 -5.43
N ILE A 53 -8.49 -10.40 -4.95
CA ILE A 53 -8.65 -11.45 -3.93
C ILE A 53 -10.09 -11.97 -3.94
N ASP A 54 -10.27 -13.29 -3.80
CA ASP A 54 -11.61 -13.87 -3.67
C ASP A 54 -12.06 -13.93 -2.22
N GLN A 55 -11.15 -14.33 -1.32
CA GLN A 55 -11.43 -14.42 0.11
C GLN A 55 -10.23 -13.92 0.91
N PRO A 56 -10.43 -13.15 1.98
CA PRO A 56 -11.71 -12.56 2.43
C PRO A 56 -12.24 -11.50 1.47
N GLN A 57 -13.53 -11.20 1.53
CA GLN A 57 -14.13 -10.13 0.74
C GLN A 57 -13.67 -8.78 1.26
N ILE A 58 -13.42 -7.85 0.35
CA ILE A 58 -12.96 -6.50 0.71
C ILE A 58 -14.11 -5.59 1.15
N ALA A 59 -15.29 -5.73 0.52
CA ALA A 59 -16.41 -4.81 0.76
C ALA A 59 -16.74 -4.58 2.24
N PRO A 60 -16.81 -5.62 3.11
CA PRO A 60 -17.14 -5.37 4.52
C PRO A 60 -16.08 -4.58 5.31
N VAL A 61 -14.83 -4.56 4.84
CA VAL A 61 -13.72 -3.91 5.55
C VAL A 61 -13.14 -2.73 4.78
N LYS A 62 -13.72 -2.39 3.64
CA LYS A 62 -13.22 -1.36 2.74
C LYS A 62 -13.03 -0.02 3.45
N ASP A 63 -14.05 0.46 4.17
CA ASP A 63 -14.01 1.77 4.83
C ASP A 63 -12.91 1.81 5.90
N GLU A 64 -12.76 0.76 6.66
CA GLU A 64 -11.70 0.64 7.66
C GLU A 64 -10.31 0.62 7.00
N MET A 65 -10.16 -0.12 5.92
CA MET A 65 -8.91 -0.15 5.15
C MET A 65 -8.56 1.24 4.62
N GLU A 66 -9.52 1.93 4.02
CA GLU A 66 -9.30 3.28 3.47
C GLU A 66 -8.90 4.26 4.57
N SER A 67 -9.58 4.20 5.72
CA SER A 67 -9.27 5.04 6.87
C SER A 67 -7.85 4.79 7.39
N ASN A 68 -7.49 3.54 7.59
CA ASN A 68 -6.17 3.17 8.12
C ASN A 68 -5.04 3.53 7.14
N LEU A 69 -5.25 3.28 5.84
CA LEU A 69 -4.27 3.59 4.81
C LEU A 69 -4.10 5.09 4.62
N SER A 70 -5.21 5.84 4.61
CA SER A 70 -5.17 7.29 4.46
C SER A 70 -4.44 7.95 5.62
N ASP A 71 -4.71 7.47 6.83
CA ASP A 71 -4.05 7.96 8.04
C ASP A 71 -2.54 7.69 8.00
N ALA A 72 -2.16 6.48 7.64
CA ALA A 72 -0.75 6.10 7.57
C ALA A 72 0.00 6.79 6.43
N ALA A 73 -0.63 6.96 5.27
CA ALA A 73 -0.02 7.54 4.09
C ALA A 73 0.02 9.08 4.09
N GLY A 74 -0.80 9.71 4.92
CA GLY A 74 -0.85 11.17 4.99
C GLY A 74 -1.61 11.82 3.85
N GLY A 75 -2.52 11.12 3.20
CA GLY A 75 -3.36 11.62 2.12
C GLY A 75 -4.48 10.64 1.83
N THR A 76 -5.40 11.00 0.95
CA THR A 76 -6.55 10.16 0.63
C THR A 76 -6.12 8.89 -0.11
N VAL A 77 -6.47 7.74 0.45
CA VAL A 77 -6.27 6.44 -0.18
C VAL A 77 -7.63 5.78 -0.37
N THR A 78 -7.94 5.38 -1.60
CA THR A 78 -9.14 4.63 -1.91
C THR A 78 -8.78 3.17 -2.21
N VAL A 79 -9.70 2.26 -1.91
CA VAL A 79 -9.50 0.82 -2.09
C VAL A 79 -10.63 0.26 -2.93
N CYS A 80 -10.28 -0.53 -3.94
CA CYS A 80 -11.21 -1.26 -4.77
C CYS A 80 -10.86 -2.74 -4.72
N GLY A 81 -11.83 -3.58 -4.39
CA GLY A 81 -11.66 -5.03 -4.42
C GLY A 81 -12.09 -5.59 -5.77
N LYS A 82 -11.31 -6.51 -6.31
CA LYS A 82 -11.65 -7.27 -7.52
C LYS A 82 -11.57 -8.74 -7.20
N ARG A 83 -12.50 -9.51 -7.75
CA ARG A 83 -12.54 -10.95 -7.58
C ARG A 83 -12.03 -11.64 -8.84
N THR A 84 -11.46 -12.82 -8.66
CA THR A 84 -10.90 -13.62 -9.76
C THR A 84 -11.94 -14.53 -10.41
N GLU A 85 -13.13 -14.64 -9.83
CA GLU A 85 -14.18 -15.60 -10.21
C GLU A 85 -13.69 -17.05 -10.12
N GLY A 86 -12.75 -17.31 -9.20
CA GLY A 86 -12.20 -18.64 -8.98
C GLY A 86 -11.19 -19.10 -10.03
N ILE A 87 -10.73 -18.20 -10.90
CA ILE A 87 -9.87 -18.55 -12.03
C ILE A 87 -8.39 -18.35 -11.69
N GLY A 88 -7.57 -19.33 -12.08
CA GLY A 88 -6.12 -19.25 -11.98
C GLY A 88 -5.58 -19.41 -10.56
N ALA A 89 -4.30 -19.05 -10.39
CA ALA A 89 -3.60 -19.19 -9.10
C ALA A 89 -4.24 -18.34 -8.00
N LEU A 90 -4.64 -17.13 -8.32
CA LEU A 90 -5.31 -16.24 -7.36
C LEU A 90 -6.67 -16.77 -6.97
N GLY A 91 -7.41 -17.33 -7.93
CA GLY A 91 -8.70 -17.96 -7.67
C GLY A 91 -8.60 -19.21 -6.81
N ARG A 92 -7.44 -19.89 -6.85
CA ARG A 92 -7.15 -21.04 -5.98
C ARG A 92 -6.63 -20.65 -4.61
N GLY A 93 -6.50 -19.35 -4.34
CA GLY A 93 -5.98 -18.87 -3.06
C GLY A 93 -4.47 -18.99 -2.90
N GLU A 94 -3.72 -19.08 -3.99
CA GLU A 94 -2.26 -19.22 -3.95
C GLU A 94 -1.54 -17.90 -3.74
N GLY A 95 -2.26 -16.80 -3.82
CA GLY A 95 -1.68 -15.48 -3.59
C GLY A 95 -2.72 -14.38 -3.71
N VAL A 96 -2.26 -13.15 -3.48
CA VAL A 96 -3.06 -11.93 -3.57
C VAL A 96 -2.25 -10.90 -4.35
N VAL A 97 -2.92 -10.13 -5.20
CA VAL A 97 -2.28 -9.02 -5.91
C VAL A 97 -2.85 -7.70 -5.41
N ALA A 98 -1.98 -6.76 -5.09
CA ALA A 98 -2.37 -5.39 -4.78
C ALA A 98 -1.59 -4.45 -5.69
N ILE A 99 -2.31 -3.54 -6.35
CA ILE A 99 -1.72 -2.55 -7.24
C ILE A 99 -2.15 -1.18 -6.74
N ALA A 100 -1.20 -0.28 -6.58
CA ALA A 100 -1.49 1.08 -6.13
C ALA A 100 -0.87 2.10 -7.08
N VAL A 101 -1.62 3.16 -7.34
CA VAL A 101 -1.14 4.33 -8.07
C VAL A 101 -1.26 5.54 -7.14
N ALA A 102 -0.17 6.26 -6.96
CA ALA A 102 -0.13 7.41 -6.08
C ALA A 102 0.26 8.67 -6.86
N LEU A 103 -0.43 9.76 -6.58
CA LEU A 103 -0.09 11.08 -7.13
C LEU A 103 0.55 11.90 -6.01
N LEU A 104 1.77 12.37 -6.26
CA LEU A 104 2.47 13.27 -5.36
C LEU A 104 2.48 14.68 -5.93
N GLU A 105 2.45 15.65 -5.04
CA GLU A 105 2.57 17.07 -5.36
C GLU A 105 3.72 17.66 -4.57
N THR A 106 4.32 18.72 -5.09
CA THR A 106 5.31 19.49 -4.31
C THR A 106 4.62 20.19 -3.14
N LYS A 107 5.31 20.23 -2.05
CA LYS A 107 4.82 20.97 -0.86
C LYS A 107 4.82 22.48 -1.10
#